data_516994ba76698ce9d1b79f147b39a564
#
_entry.id   516994ba76698ce9d1b79f147b39a564
#
_cell.length_a   1.000
_cell.length_b   1.000
_cell.length_c   1.000
_cell.angle_alpha   90.00
_cell.angle_beta   90.00
_cell.angle_gamma   90.00
#
_symmetry.space_group_name_H-M   'P 1'
#
loop_
_entity.id
_entity.type
_entity.pdbx_description
1 polymer ?
#
loop_
_entity_poly.entity_id
_entity_poly.type
_entity_poly.pdbx_seq_one_letter_code
_entity_poly.pdbx_strand_id
1 'polypeptide(L)'
;MAKKVQAMVKLQIAAGKATPAPPVGTALGPHGVNIMDFCKNFNAKTASQEGLIIPVVVTVYSDRTYGFITKTPPAAVLLKRAANIAKGSAEPNKNKVGTVTARQVEEIAKTKLPDLNCESLEAAIKTVAGTARSMGLDVIQ
;
A
#
# COMPACT_ATOMS: atom_id res chain seq x y z
N MET A 1 8.29 5.18 30.03
CA MET A 1 7.59 3.89 30.13
C MET A 1 6.98 3.53 28.78
N ALA A 2 7.04 2.27 28.41
CA ALA A 2 6.41 1.80 27.19
C ALA A 2 4.88 1.85 27.33
N LYS A 3 4.20 2.45 26.38
CA LYS A 3 2.74 2.50 26.35
C LYS A 3 2.19 1.15 25.93
N LYS A 4 1.09 0.75 26.53
CA LYS A 4 0.42 -0.50 26.16
C LYS A 4 -0.33 -0.31 24.83
N VAL A 5 -0.08 -1.17 23.87
CA VAL A 5 -0.79 -1.17 22.59
C VAL A 5 -2.21 -1.69 22.81
N GLN A 6 -3.20 -0.88 22.47
CA GLN A 6 -4.60 -1.26 22.53
C GLN A 6 -5.04 -1.94 21.24
N ALA A 7 -4.64 -1.41 20.09
CA ALA A 7 -5.02 -1.94 18.79
C ALA A 7 -4.03 -1.52 17.71
N MET A 8 -3.99 -2.30 16.64
CA MET A 8 -3.27 -1.94 15.42
C MET A 8 -4.28 -1.93 14.29
N VAL A 9 -4.33 -0.81 13.56
CA VAL A 9 -5.24 -0.63 12.43
C VAL A 9 -4.43 -0.48 11.15
N LYS A 10 -4.75 -1.26 10.14
CA LYS A 10 -4.10 -1.21 8.83
C LYS A 10 -5.05 -0.56 7.83
N LEU A 11 -4.57 0.47 7.15
CA LEU A 11 -5.35 1.26 6.20
C LEU A 11 -4.59 1.44 4.89
N GLN A 12 -5.34 1.66 3.82
CA GLN A 12 -4.79 2.09 2.54
C GLN A 12 -5.47 3.41 2.17
N ILE A 13 -4.68 4.47 2.09
CA ILE A 13 -5.18 5.83 1.88
C ILE A 13 -4.42 6.46 0.73
N ALA A 14 -5.13 7.20 -0.14
CA ALA A 14 -4.47 7.97 -1.20
C ALA A 14 -3.56 9.03 -0.58
N ALA A 15 -2.32 9.09 -1.05
CA ALA A 15 -1.32 10.01 -0.52
C ALA A 15 -1.78 11.47 -0.60
N GLY A 16 -1.64 12.19 0.48
CA GLY A 16 -2.04 13.59 0.57
C GLY A 16 -3.55 13.84 0.61
N LYS A 17 -4.38 12.80 0.63
CA LYS A 17 -5.83 12.90 0.53
C LYS A 17 -6.58 12.23 1.68
N ALA A 18 -5.95 12.06 2.83
CA ALA A 18 -6.63 11.52 4.00
C ALA A 18 -7.70 12.51 4.49
N THR A 19 -8.90 12.00 4.74
CA THR A 19 -10.03 12.77 5.23
C THR A 19 -10.71 12.02 6.37
N PRO A 20 -11.50 12.71 7.24
CA PRO A 20 -12.26 12.03 8.28
C PRO A 20 -13.36 11.10 7.77
N ALA A 21 -13.68 11.18 6.49
CA ALA A 21 -14.65 10.29 5.86
C ALA A 21 -14.13 8.84 5.81
N PRO A 22 -15.02 7.83 5.64
CA PRO A 22 -14.55 6.46 5.46
C PRO A 22 -13.49 6.36 4.34
N PRO A 23 -12.46 5.49 4.47
CA PRO A 23 -12.34 4.46 5.52
C PRO A 23 -11.67 4.90 6.82
N VAL A 24 -11.08 6.10 6.86
CA VAL A 24 -10.27 6.56 8.00
C VAL A 24 -11.12 6.73 9.25
N GLY A 25 -12.20 7.49 9.16
CA GLY A 25 -13.09 7.75 10.29
C GLY A 25 -13.70 6.48 10.86
N THR A 26 -14.14 5.58 9.99
CA THR A 26 -14.75 4.31 10.40
C THR A 26 -13.74 3.39 11.09
N ALA A 27 -12.50 3.39 10.63
CA ALA A 27 -11.45 2.51 11.17
C ALA A 27 -10.89 3.03 12.50
N LEU A 28 -10.69 4.33 12.62
CA LEU A 28 -10.04 4.95 13.78
C LEU A 28 -11.01 5.44 14.86
N GLY A 29 -12.23 5.78 14.47
CA GLY A 29 -13.26 6.31 15.40
C GLY A 29 -13.50 5.44 16.62
N PRO A 30 -13.71 4.12 16.49
CA PRO A 30 -13.95 3.23 17.64
C PRO A 30 -12.81 3.19 18.65
N HIS A 31 -11.60 3.55 18.24
CA HIS A 31 -10.42 3.54 19.11
C HIS A 31 -10.17 4.88 19.82
N GLY A 32 -11.00 5.89 19.56
CA GLY A 32 -10.87 7.20 20.20
C GLY A 32 -9.70 8.03 19.74
N VAL A 33 -9.15 7.73 18.57
CA VAL A 33 -8.03 8.47 17.97
C VAL A 33 -8.53 9.80 17.40
N ASN A 34 -7.71 10.86 17.51
CA ASN A 34 -8.01 12.14 16.88
C ASN A 34 -7.81 12.03 15.36
N ILE A 35 -8.92 11.86 14.65
CA ILE A 35 -8.93 11.62 13.20
C ILE A 35 -8.37 12.82 12.42
N MET A 36 -8.74 14.03 12.80
CA MET A 36 -8.28 15.25 12.12
C MET A 36 -6.77 15.41 12.22
N ASP A 37 -6.21 15.16 13.39
CA ASP A 37 -4.77 15.21 13.62
C ASP A 37 -4.03 14.15 12.79
N PHE A 38 -4.56 12.93 12.77
CA PHE A 38 -4.02 11.85 11.94
C PHE A 38 -4.02 12.23 10.46
N CYS A 39 -5.14 12.73 9.94
CA CYS A 39 -5.25 13.13 8.53
C CYS A 39 -4.23 14.22 8.18
N LYS A 40 -4.08 15.20 9.04
CA LYS A 40 -3.12 16.30 8.85
C LYS A 40 -1.68 15.78 8.78
N ASN A 41 -1.30 14.94 9.74
CA ASN A 41 0.06 14.37 9.81
C ASN A 41 0.34 13.43 8.64
N PHE A 42 -0.62 12.59 8.28
CA PHE A 42 -0.50 11.69 7.13
C PHE A 42 -0.34 12.47 5.82
N ASN A 43 -1.18 13.48 5.60
CA ASN A 43 -1.12 14.29 4.39
C ASN A 43 0.22 15.02 4.28
N ALA A 44 0.74 15.56 5.38
CA ALA A 44 2.05 16.21 5.41
C ALA A 44 3.18 15.22 5.06
N LYS A 45 3.11 14.00 5.61
CA LYS A 45 4.13 12.97 5.41
C LYS A 45 4.12 12.39 4.00
N THR A 46 2.96 12.31 3.37
CA THR A 46 2.78 11.68 2.05
C THR A 46 2.61 12.67 0.90
N ALA A 47 2.75 13.97 1.14
CA ALA A 47 2.55 15.00 0.12
C ALA A 47 3.43 14.79 -1.12
N SER A 48 4.66 14.29 -0.94
CA SER A 48 5.60 14.01 -2.04
C SER A 48 5.22 12.80 -2.88
N GLN A 49 4.29 11.98 -2.42
CA GLN A 49 3.87 10.74 -3.07
C GLN A 49 2.44 10.82 -3.62
N GLU A 50 1.97 12.03 -3.89
CA GLU A 50 0.62 12.26 -4.39
C GLU A 50 0.33 11.42 -5.64
N GLY A 51 -0.87 10.89 -5.71
CA GLY A 51 -1.31 10.02 -6.80
C GLY A 51 -1.09 8.53 -6.56
N LEU A 52 -0.46 8.17 -5.44
CA LEU A 52 -0.27 6.77 -5.05
C LEU A 52 -1.13 6.43 -3.84
N ILE A 53 -1.51 5.17 -3.73
CA ILE A 53 -2.16 4.66 -2.52
C ILE A 53 -1.06 4.22 -1.57
N ILE A 54 -1.09 4.73 -0.34
CA ILE A 54 -0.07 4.44 0.67
C ILE A 54 -0.68 3.56 1.76
N PRO A 55 -0.15 2.37 2.00
CA PRO A 55 -0.53 1.56 3.15
C PRO A 55 0.01 2.19 4.43
N VAL A 56 -0.82 2.23 5.46
CA VAL A 56 -0.49 2.79 6.75
C VAL A 56 -0.83 1.78 7.84
N VAL A 57 0.06 1.63 8.80
CA VAL A 57 -0.21 0.86 10.02
C VAL A 57 -0.26 1.84 11.17
N VAL A 58 -1.44 2.00 11.78
CA VAL A 58 -1.67 2.89 12.91
C VAL A 58 -1.68 2.03 14.18
N THR A 59 -0.80 2.36 15.12
CA THR A 59 -0.76 1.71 16.43
C THR A 59 -1.47 2.62 17.44
N VAL A 60 -2.55 2.14 18.04
CA VAL A 60 -3.32 2.88 19.03
C VAL A 60 -2.91 2.40 20.42
N TYR A 61 -2.59 3.33 21.30
CA TYR A 61 -2.18 3.04 22.68
C TYR A 61 -3.33 3.22 23.66
N SER A 62 -3.17 2.67 24.86
CA SER A 62 -4.21 2.67 25.90
C SER A 62 -4.61 4.08 26.37
N ASP A 63 -3.72 5.06 26.22
CA ASP A 63 -3.98 6.47 26.57
C ASP A 63 -4.60 7.27 25.40
N ARG A 64 -5.08 6.59 24.35
CA ARG A 64 -5.67 7.16 23.14
C ARG A 64 -4.69 7.92 22.25
N THR A 65 -3.40 7.86 22.55
CA THR A 65 -2.39 8.35 21.62
C THR A 65 -2.17 7.31 20.53
N TYR A 66 -1.57 7.74 19.43
CA TYR A 66 -1.30 6.86 18.29
C TYR A 66 0.07 7.14 17.69
N GLY A 67 0.63 6.12 17.06
CA GLY A 67 1.76 6.29 16.16
C GLY A 67 1.40 5.63 14.84
N PHE A 68 1.99 6.07 13.75
CA PHE A 68 1.76 5.42 12.47
C PHE A 68 3.04 5.31 11.65
N ILE A 69 3.10 4.27 10.85
CA ILE A 69 4.16 4.08 9.85
C ILE A 69 3.52 3.95 8.47
N THR A 70 4.14 4.56 7.48
CA THR A 70 3.73 4.42 6.09
C THR A 70 4.64 3.40 5.42
N LYS A 71 4.06 2.59 4.55
CA LYS A 71 4.79 1.58 3.77
C LYS A 71 4.85 2.00 2.31
N THR A 72 5.58 1.25 1.51
CA THR A 72 5.60 1.46 0.06
C THR A 72 4.24 1.16 -0.55
N PRO A 73 3.89 1.76 -1.71
CA PRO A 73 2.60 1.49 -2.35
C PRO A 73 2.38 -0.01 -2.59
N PRO A 74 1.13 -0.51 -2.55
CA PRO A 74 0.86 -1.91 -2.83
C PRO A 74 1.35 -2.32 -4.22
N ALA A 75 1.89 -3.53 -4.34
CA ALA A 75 2.37 -4.04 -5.62
C ALA A 75 1.30 -4.02 -6.70
N ALA A 76 0.05 -4.33 -6.35
CA ALA A 76 -1.06 -4.30 -7.28
C ALA A 76 -1.30 -2.90 -7.88
N VAL A 77 -1.18 -1.86 -7.08
CA VAL A 77 -1.35 -0.46 -7.53
C VAL A 77 -0.22 -0.09 -8.50
N LEU A 78 1.01 -0.44 -8.16
CA LEU A 78 2.17 -0.17 -9.01
C LEU A 78 2.08 -0.93 -10.34
N LEU A 79 1.64 -2.18 -10.31
CA LEU A 79 1.46 -3.00 -11.52
C LEU A 79 0.35 -2.45 -12.41
N LYS A 80 -0.78 -2.04 -11.86
CA LYS A 80 -1.85 -1.41 -12.64
C LYS A 80 -1.38 -0.14 -13.33
N ARG A 81 -0.60 0.66 -12.63
CA ARG A 81 -0.01 1.88 -13.19
C ARG A 81 0.99 1.57 -14.31
N ALA A 82 1.86 0.58 -14.11
CA ALA A 82 2.84 0.17 -15.11
C ALA A 82 2.19 -0.41 -16.37
N ALA A 83 1.13 -1.19 -16.20
CA ALA A 83 0.37 -1.77 -17.32
C ALA A 83 -0.66 -0.80 -17.91
N ASN A 84 -0.87 0.35 -17.28
CA ASN A 84 -1.83 1.36 -17.69
C ASN A 84 -3.27 0.81 -17.76
N ILE A 85 -3.67 0.04 -16.76
CA ILE A 85 -5.02 -0.50 -16.62
C ILE A 85 -5.68 0.01 -15.35
N ALA A 86 -7.01 0.13 -15.38
CA ALA A 86 -7.79 0.60 -14.24
C ALA A 86 -8.10 -0.52 -13.23
N LYS A 87 -8.26 -1.75 -13.72
CA LYS A 87 -8.67 -2.89 -12.91
C LYS A 87 -8.01 -4.18 -13.40
N GLY A 88 -7.63 -5.04 -12.45
CA GLY A 88 -7.13 -6.37 -12.76
C GLY A 88 -8.25 -7.32 -13.23
N SER A 89 -7.86 -8.49 -13.73
CA SER A 89 -8.80 -9.50 -14.22
C SER A 89 -9.54 -10.20 -13.07
N ALA A 90 -10.81 -10.47 -13.27
CA ALA A 90 -11.60 -11.32 -12.38
C ALA A 90 -11.28 -12.81 -12.57
N GLU A 91 -10.80 -13.17 -13.76
CA GLU A 91 -10.39 -14.53 -14.11
C GLU A 91 -8.98 -14.54 -14.69
N PRO A 92 -7.94 -14.32 -13.85
CA PRO A 92 -6.59 -14.06 -14.34
C PRO A 92 -5.94 -15.23 -15.08
N ASN A 93 -6.39 -16.44 -14.85
CA ASN A 93 -5.88 -17.62 -15.55
C ASN A 93 -6.48 -17.80 -16.94
N LYS A 94 -7.62 -17.16 -17.22
CA LYS A 94 -8.33 -17.24 -18.50
C LYS A 94 -8.28 -15.95 -19.29
N ASN A 95 -8.51 -14.83 -18.61
CA ASN A 95 -8.59 -13.51 -19.23
C ASN A 95 -7.39 -12.66 -18.80
N LYS A 96 -6.49 -12.39 -19.72
CA LYS A 96 -5.39 -11.46 -19.49
C LYS A 96 -5.83 -10.05 -19.88
N VAL A 97 -5.54 -9.07 -19.05
CA VAL A 97 -6.00 -7.68 -19.24
C VAL A 97 -4.88 -6.72 -19.61
N GLY A 98 -3.63 -7.18 -19.59
CA GLY A 98 -2.51 -6.33 -19.95
C GLY A 98 -1.18 -7.07 -19.85
N THR A 99 -0.11 -6.34 -20.12
CA THR A 99 1.25 -6.86 -20.04
C THR A 99 2.14 -5.87 -19.29
N VAL A 100 3.16 -6.39 -18.63
CA VAL A 100 4.24 -5.60 -18.04
C VAL A 100 5.56 -6.16 -18.52
N THR A 101 6.56 -5.29 -18.68
CA THR A 101 7.89 -5.72 -19.07
C THR A 101 8.66 -6.19 -17.83
N ALA A 102 9.66 -7.05 -18.04
CA ALA A 102 10.54 -7.48 -16.97
C ALA A 102 11.25 -6.29 -16.30
N ARG A 103 11.56 -5.25 -17.06
CA ARG A 103 12.16 -4.02 -16.54
C ARG A 103 11.20 -3.28 -15.58
N GLN A 104 9.92 -3.18 -15.95
CA GLN A 104 8.91 -2.57 -15.08
C GLN A 104 8.74 -3.35 -13.78
N VAL A 105 8.74 -4.68 -13.87
CA VAL A 105 8.67 -5.55 -12.68
C VAL A 105 9.90 -5.36 -11.79
N GLU A 106 11.07 -5.21 -12.37
CA GLU A 106 12.31 -4.95 -11.64
C GLU A 106 12.26 -3.61 -10.89
N GLU A 107 11.77 -2.55 -11.54
CA GLU A 107 11.61 -1.23 -10.93
C GLU A 107 10.64 -1.26 -9.75
N ILE A 108 9.51 -1.97 -9.91
CA ILE A 108 8.53 -2.16 -8.84
C ILE A 108 9.16 -2.95 -7.68
N ALA A 109 9.92 -3.99 -7.99
CA ALA A 109 10.60 -4.81 -6.99
C ALA A 109 11.60 -3.98 -6.17
N LYS A 110 12.36 -3.11 -6.82
CA LYS A 110 13.29 -2.20 -6.15
C LYS A 110 12.56 -1.23 -5.21
N THR A 111 11.44 -0.67 -5.64
CA THR A 111 10.63 0.22 -4.83
C THR A 111 10.06 -0.51 -3.61
N LYS A 112 9.67 -1.74 -3.78
CA LYS A 112 8.99 -2.56 -2.77
C LYS A 112 9.95 -3.28 -1.83
N LEU A 113 11.23 -3.39 -2.20
CA LEU A 113 12.23 -4.19 -1.49
C LEU A 113 12.30 -3.92 0.03
N PRO A 114 12.22 -2.64 0.50
CA PRO A 114 12.25 -2.38 1.95
C PRO A 114 11.12 -3.03 2.75
N ASP A 115 9.98 -3.30 2.12
CA ASP A 115 8.80 -3.89 2.77
C ASP A 115 8.71 -5.40 2.59
N LEU A 116 9.55 -5.98 1.74
CA LEU A 116 9.55 -7.42 1.46
C LEU A 116 10.49 -8.16 2.40
N ASN A 117 10.17 -9.41 2.68
CA ASN A 117 10.99 -10.28 3.52
C ASN A 117 12.06 -11.06 2.75
N CYS A 118 12.31 -10.69 1.50
CA CYS A 118 13.33 -11.33 0.67
C CYS A 118 14.67 -10.59 0.79
N GLU A 119 15.76 -11.34 0.65
CA GLU A 119 17.11 -10.80 0.79
C GLU A 119 17.70 -10.31 -0.53
N SER A 120 17.19 -10.79 -1.65
CA SER A 120 17.73 -10.46 -2.97
C SER A 120 16.70 -9.80 -3.87
N LEU A 121 17.18 -8.99 -4.81
CA LEU A 121 16.33 -8.38 -5.83
C LEU A 121 15.65 -9.42 -6.71
N GLU A 122 16.33 -10.53 -7.02
CA GLU A 122 15.75 -11.60 -7.82
C GLU A 122 14.52 -12.22 -7.15
N ALA A 123 14.58 -12.45 -5.84
CA ALA A 123 13.45 -12.96 -5.07
C ALA A 123 12.29 -11.94 -5.08
N ALA A 124 12.60 -10.64 -4.96
CA ALA A 124 11.61 -9.57 -5.03
C ALA A 124 10.94 -9.53 -6.41
N ILE A 125 11.70 -9.68 -7.49
CA ILE A 125 11.18 -9.73 -8.85
C ILE A 125 10.20 -10.89 -9.02
N LYS A 126 10.53 -12.07 -8.50
CA LYS A 126 9.65 -13.24 -8.55
C LYS A 126 8.36 -13.00 -7.78
N THR A 127 8.44 -12.35 -6.63
CA THR A 127 7.27 -12.01 -5.81
C THR A 127 6.32 -11.07 -6.57
N VAL A 128 6.87 -10.02 -7.18
CA VAL A 128 6.08 -9.05 -7.95
C VAL A 128 5.50 -9.70 -9.20
N ALA A 129 6.27 -10.53 -9.90
CA ALA A 129 5.81 -11.26 -11.08
C ALA A 129 4.64 -12.20 -10.75
N GLY A 130 4.68 -12.86 -9.59
CA GLY A 130 3.57 -13.69 -9.10
C GLY A 130 2.30 -12.86 -8.87
N THR A 131 2.44 -11.67 -8.29
CA THR A 131 1.32 -10.73 -8.11
C THR A 131 0.74 -10.31 -9.46
N ALA A 132 1.59 -9.98 -10.43
CA ALA A 132 1.17 -9.60 -11.78
C ALA A 132 0.36 -10.73 -12.44
N ARG A 133 0.84 -11.96 -12.34
CA ARG A 133 0.14 -13.12 -12.87
C ARG A 133 -1.23 -13.30 -12.21
N SER A 134 -1.33 -13.09 -10.89
CA SER A 134 -2.61 -13.19 -10.18
C SER A 134 -3.59 -12.08 -10.56
N MET A 135 -3.12 -11.00 -11.15
CA MET A 135 -3.94 -9.89 -11.65
C MET A 135 -4.35 -10.05 -13.11
N GLY A 136 -3.88 -11.07 -13.80
CA GLY A 136 -4.11 -11.24 -15.23
C GLY A 136 -3.18 -10.44 -16.11
N LEU A 137 -1.98 -10.14 -15.63
CA LEU A 137 -0.92 -9.48 -16.40
C LEU A 137 0.12 -10.50 -16.83
N ASP A 138 0.55 -10.40 -18.08
CA ASP A 138 1.67 -11.20 -18.59
C ASP A 138 2.95 -10.40 -18.42
N VAL A 139 3.99 -11.07 -17.93
CA VAL A 139 5.32 -10.48 -17.81
C VAL A 139 6.10 -10.83 -19.07
N ILE A 140 6.50 -9.82 -19.82
CA ILE A 140 7.27 -9.97 -21.06
C ILE A 140 8.67 -9.39 -20.89
N GLN A 141 9.62 -9.91 -21.62
CA GLN A 141 11.00 -9.43 -21.58
C GLN A 141 11.21 -8.19 -22.45
#